data_f87f9ddf1ce7c5b5807faaa5b598ef89
#
_entry.id   f87f9ddf1ce7c5b5807faaa5b598ef89
#
_cell.length_a   1.000
_cell.length_b   1.000
_cell.length_c   1.000
_cell.angle_alpha   90.00
_cell.angle_beta   90.00
_cell.angle_gamma   90.00
#
_symmetry.space_group_name_H-M   'P 1'
#
loop_
_entity.id
_entity.type
_entity.pdbx_description
1 polymer ?
#
loop_
_entity_poly.entity_id
_entity_poly.type
_entity_poly.pdbx_seq_one_letter_code
_entity_poly.pdbx_strand_id
1 'polypeptide(L)'
;MSPDHVLIIADDNHRDRNFIIEALAQRQLIPAENGMEALSLCAELEQPWVITDIQMPHINGIELARRVWETKPGARFLFWSQYDDEMYVRALAKIVPAETVYGYILKNNSVEVLEKAVNAVFEECQCWIDPRVRPVQARAHKHTSSISDIEFEVLIDLALGLTDSAIAERHYLSRRGVQNRLQSLYMKLGANAEGHTLCDSERINVRMRAVALALQRGLINAFELQKEEANLAAWIKSQKAH
;
A
#
# COMPACT_ATOMS: atom_id res chain seq x y z
N MET A 1 -15.82 18.84 22.00
CA MET A 1 -14.76 17.86 22.30
C MET A 1 -15.41 16.71 23.04
N SER A 2 -15.55 15.56 22.42
CA SER A 2 -15.99 14.34 23.11
C SER A 2 -14.78 13.80 23.88
N PRO A 3 -14.86 13.66 25.21
CA PRO A 3 -13.68 13.50 26.07
C PRO A 3 -13.06 12.09 26.11
N ASP A 4 -13.56 11.10 25.42
CA ASP A 4 -13.25 9.71 25.79
C ASP A 4 -12.77 8.78 24.64
N HIS A 5 -12.37 9.31 23.48
CA HIS A 5 -11.84 8.43 22.44
C HIS A 5 -10.33 8.27 22.58
N VAL A 6 -9.91 7.03 22.83
CA VAL A 6 -8.50 6.64 22.87
C VAL A 6 -7.99 6.47 21.44
N LEU A 7 -6.84 7.07 21.15
CA LEU A 7 -6.17 6.98 19.87
C LEU A 7 -4.98 6.01 19.96
N ILE A 8 -5.02 4.92 19.20
CA ILE A 8 -3.94 3.94 19.13
C ILE A 8 -2.90 4.47 18.15
N ILE A 9 -1.62 4.44 18.53
CA ILE A 9 -0.49 4.84 17.71
C ILE A 9 0.36 3.59 17.40
N ALA A 10 0.24 3.05 16.21
CA ALA A 10 0.94 1.85 15.77
C ALA A 10 2.11 2.21 14.83
N ASP A 11 3.32 2.04 15.29
CA ASP A 11 4.55 2.28 14.53
C ASP A 11 5.68 1.46 15.16
N ASP A 12 6.46 0.70 14.39
CA ASP A 12 7.58 -0.09 14.92
C ASP A 12 8.82 0.78 15.19
N ASN A 13 8.91 1.94 14.55
CA ASN A 13 9.95 2.91 14.82
C ASN A 13 9.60 3.76 16.06
N HIS A 14 10.30 3.55 17.14
CA HIS A 14 10.08 4.24 18.39
C HIS A 14 10.19 5.77 18.28
N ARG A 15 11.06 6.31 17.39
CA ARG A 15 11.21 7.76 17.18
C ARG A 15 9.98 8.36 16.52
N ASP A 16 9.47 7.69 15.51
CA ASP A 16 8.28 8.10 14.78
C ASP A 16 7.05 8.03 15.70
N ARG A 17 6.93 6.95 16.48
CA ARG A 17 5.89 6.79 17.48
C ARG A 17 5.92 7.89 18.55
N ASN A 18 7.10 8.20 19.08
CA ASN A 18 7.26 9.28 20.07
C ASN A 18 6.94 10.66 19.48
N PHE A 19 7.31 10.90 18.23
CA PHE A 19 6.96 12.15 17.55
C PHE A 19 5.44 12.38 17.54
N ILE A 20 4.64 11.37 17.21
CA ILE A 20 3.18 11.48 17.24
C ILE A 20 2.68 11.71 18.69
N ILE A 21 3.24 10.96 19.64
CA ILE A 21 2.85 11.08 21.06
C ILE A 21 3.11 12.49 21.59
N GLU A 22 4.25 13.07 21.28
CA GLU A 22 4.60 14.43 21.67
C GLU A 22 3.70 15.47 20.97
N ALA A 23 3.48 15.30 19.66
CA ALA A 23 2.64 16.20 18.87
C ALA A 23 1.17 16.19 19.33
N LEU A 24 0.67 15.08 19.84
CA LEU A 24 -0.73 14.89 20.25
C LEU A 24 -0.88 14.70 21.77
N ALA A 25 0.04 15.22 22.58
CA ALA A 25 0.10 15.00 24.04
C ALA A 25 -1.17 15.42 24.81
N GLN A 26 -2.04 16.24 24.21
CA GLN A 26 -3.33 16.66 24.79
C GLN A 26 -4.43 15.59 24.64
N ARG A 27 -4.18 14.48 23.94
CA ARG A 27 -5.12 13.39 23.70
C ARG A 27 -4.79 12.16 24.55
N GLN A 28 -5.76 11.28 24.71
CA GLN A 28 -5.51 9.96 25.29
C GLN A 28 -4.92 9.04 24.21
N LEU A 29 -3.66 8.64 24.40
CA LEU A 29 -2.89 7.87 23.41
C LEU A 29 -2.47 6.53 24.00
N ILE A 30 -2.58 5.45 23.20
CA ILE A 30 -2.02 4.15 23.53
C ILE A 30 -1.02 3.76 22.43
N PRO A 31 0.27 3.66 22.75
CA PRO A 31 1.27 3.19 21.79
C PRO A 31 1.17 1.69 21.54
N ALA A 32 1.46 1.26 20.31
CA ALA A 32 1.65 -0.11 19.91
C ALA A 32 2.93 -0.23 19.05
N GLU A 33 3.76 -1.21 19.34
CA GLU A 33 5.06 -1.37 18.69
C GLU A 33 5.00 -2.16 17.38
N ASN A 34 3.84 -2.74 17.06
CA ASN A 34 3.61 -3.50 15.84
C ASN A 34 2.12 -3.67 15.59
N GLY A 35 1.77 -4.15 14.39
CA GLY A 35 0.39 -4.32 14.01
C GLY A 35 -0.38 -5.39 14.79
N MET A 36 0.29 -6.40 15.36
CA MET A 36 -0.38 -7.43 16.19
C MET A 36 -0.85 -6.87 17.52
N GLU A 37 -0.02 -6.07 18.16
CA GLU A 37 -0.36 -5.36 19.40
C GLU A 37 -1.50 -4.37 19.14
N ALA A 38 -1.41 -3.57 18.07
CA ALA A 38 -2.48 -2.66 17.68
C ALA A 38 -3.81 -3.39 17.41
N LEU A 39 -3.75 -4.56 16.77
CA LEU A 39 -4.95 -5.39 16.53
C LEU A 39 -5.60 -5.84 17.84
N SER A 40 -4.80 -6.24 18.84
CA SER A 40 -5.28 -6.63 20.15
C SER A 40 -5.97 -5.46 20.86
N LEU A 41 -5.37 -4.26 20.83
CA LEU A 41 -5.95 -3.04 21.38
C LEU A 41 -7.26 -2.66 20.66
N CYS A 42 -7.30 -2.77 19.33
CA CYS A 42 -8.52 -2.52 18.57
C CYS A 42 -9.66 -3.48 18.94
N ALA A 43 -9.35 -4.71 19.36
CA ALA A 43 -10.39 -5.67 19.75
C ALA A 43 -11.17 -5.22 20.99
N GLU A 44 -10.53 -4.50 21.91
CA GLU A 44 -11.10 -4.01 23.18
C GLU A 44 -12.00 -2.78 23.02
N LEU A 45 -11.89 -2.06 21.89
CA LEU A 45 -12.61 -0.81 21.63
C LEU A 45 -13.79 -1.06 20.67
N GLU A 46 -14.93 -0.43 20.91
CA GLU A 46 -16.11 -0.54 20.04
C GLU A 46 -15.86 0.14 18.67
N GLN A 47 -15.32 1.35 18.68
CA GLN A 47 -14.95 2.11 17.49
C GLN A 47 -13.49 2.58 17.61
N PRO A 48 -12.51 1.77 17.23
CA PRO A 48 -11.11 2.14 17.37
C PRO A 48 -10.71 3.29 16.42
N TRP A 49 -9.93 4.20 16.96
CA TRP A 49 -9.24 5.26 16.25
C TRP A 49 -7.76 4.93 16.19
N VAL A 50 -7.18 4.85 15.01
CA VAL A 50 -5.82 4.33 14.82
C VAL A 50 -5.01 5.24 13.91
N ILE A 51 -3.86 5.73 14.37
CA ILE A 51 -2.79 6.21 13.51
C ILE A 51 -1.83 5.03 13.33
N THR A 52 -1.54 4.64 12.09
CA THR A 52 -0.68 3.48 11.83
C THR A 52 0.36 3.77 10.77
N ASP A 53 1.60 3.33 11.01
CA ASP A 53 2.53 3.14 9.90
C ASP A 53 2.02 2.02 8.98
N ILE A 54 2.37 2.14 7.71
CA ILE A 54 2.06 1.10 6.73
C ILE A 54 3.03 -0.07 6.85
N GLN A 55 4.32 0.21 7.02
CA GLN A 55 5.36 -0.82 7.07
C GLN A 55 5.70 -1.19 8.51
N MET A 56 5.10 -2.25 9.01
CA MET A 56 5.40 -2.80 10.33
C MET A 56 5.67 -4.31 10.24
N PRO A 57 6.47 -4.88 11.15
CA PRO A 57 6.68 -6.33 11.23
C PRO A 57 5.39 -7.08 11.58
N HIS A 58 5.34 -8.36 11.22
CA HIS A 58 4.24 -9.31 11.41
C HIS A 58 3.01 -8.98 10.54
N ILE A 59 2.24 -7.98 10.88
CA ILE A 59 1.16 -7.44 10.05
C ILE A 59 1.39 -5.95 9.81
N ASN A 60 1.31 -5.54 8.56
CA ASN A 60 1.46 -4.15 8.17
C ASN A 60 0.18 -3.35 8.46
N GLY A 61 0.25 -2.00 8.36
CA GLY A 61 -0.90 -1.14 8.68
C GLY A 61 -2.12 -1.36 7.79
N ILE A 62 -1.93 -1.78 6.54
CA ILE A 62 -3.03 -2.11 5.62
C ILE A 62 -3.72 -3.41 6.04
N GLU A 63 -2.96 -4.42 6.39
CA GLU A 63 -3.50 -5.69 6.89
C GLU A 63 -4.18 -5.52 8.25
N LEU A 64 -3.62 -4.67 9.13
CA LEU A 64 -4.26 -4.26 10.38
C LEU A 64 -5.64 -3.65 10.10
N ALA A 65 -5.71 -2.65 9.23
CA ALA A 65 -6.95 -1.98 8.87
C ALA A 65 -7.97 -2.96 8.26
N ARG A 66 -7.55 -3.85 7.35
CA ARG A 66 -8.39 -4.88 6.75
C ARG A 66 -9.06 -5.75 7.83
N ARG A 67 -8.28 -6.30 8.77
CA ARG A 67 -8.79 -7.17 9.84
C ARG A 67 -9.74 -6.43 10.80
N VAL A 68 -9.40 -5.18 11.12
CA VAL A 68 -10.26 -4.37 11.98
C VAL A 68 -11.56 -4.02 11.28
N TRP A 69 -11.54 -3.58 10.02
CA TRP A 69 -12.73 -3.24 9.26
C TRP A 69 -13.65 -4.42 8.97
N GLU A 70 -13.14 -5.65 8.87
CA GLU A 70 -13.96 -6.87 8.73
C GLU A 70 -14.93 -7.05 9.91
N THR A 71 -14.55 -6.62 11.11
CA THR A 71 -15.39 -6.77 12.32
C THR A 71 -15.95 -5.45 12.83
N LYS A 72 -15.28 -4.34 12.54
CA LYS A 72 -15.59 -2.99 13.04
C LYS A 72 -15.50 -1.97 11.89
N PRO A 73 -16.46 -1.97 10.94
CA PRO A 73 -16.39 -1.10 9.75
C PRO A 73 -16.44 0.41 10.09
N GLY A 74 -16.88 0.79 11.29
CA GLY A 74 -16.84 2.17 11.79
C GLY A 74 -15.49 2.61 12.35
N ALA A 75 -14.48 1.75 12.42
CA ALA A 75 -13.14 2.12 12.85
C ALA A 75 -12.52 3.15 11.91
N ARG A 76 -11.81 4.13 12.48
CA ARG A 76 -11.16 5.20 11.70
C ARG A 76 -9.66 5.02 11.70
N PHE A 77 -9.06 5.16 10.51
CA PHE A 77 -7.63 5.00 10.32
C PHE A 77 -7.01 6.25 9.70
N LEU A 78 -5.87 6.66 10.24
CA LEU A 78 -4.96 7.61 9.61
C LEU A 78 -3.65 6.88 9.31
N PHE A 79 -3.40 6.61 8.04
CA PHE A 79 -2.14 6.01 7.60
C PHE A 79 -1.06 7.09 7.57
N TRP A 80 0.00 6.87 8.31
CA TRP A 80 1.13 7.78 8.45
C TRP A 80 2.39 7.13 7.91
N SER A 81 2.76 7.42 6.66
CA SER A 81 3.75 6.67 5.90
C SER A 81 4.90 7.54 5.40
N GLN A 82 6.07 6.94 5.24
CA GLN A 82 7.19 7.57 4.53
C GLN A 82 6.98 7.59 3.01
N TYR A 83 6.05 6.80 2.47
CA TYR A 83 5.92 6.49 1.07
C TYR A 83 4.59 6.98 0.49
N ASP A 84 4.65 7.52 -0.73
CA ASP A 84 3.49 7.85 -1.57
C ASP A 84 3.26 6.78 -2.67
N ASP A 85 3.74 5.56 -2.44
CA ASP A 85 3.73 4.46 -3.39
C ASP A 85 2.32 4.08 -3.84
N GLU A 86 2.13 3.97 -5.16
CA GLU A 86 0.84 3.59 -5.76
C GLU A 86 0.35 2.22 -5.28
N MET A 87 1.27 1.32 -4.95
CA MET A 87 0.98 0.01 -4.39
C MET A 87 0.10 0.10 -3.13
N TYR A 88 0.47 0.95 -2.17
CA TYR A 88 -0.29 1.11 -0.93
C TYR A 88 -1.65 1.76 -1.15
N VAL A 89 -1.70 2.76 -2.04
CA VAL A 89 -2.96 3.43 -2.41
C VAL A 89 -3.93 2.43 -3.05
N ARG A 90 -3.46 1.54 -3.92
CA ARG A 90 -4.25 0.47 -4.54
C ARG A 90 -4.70 -0.57 -3.53
N ALA A 91 -3.81 -0.98 -2.62
CA ALA A 91 -4.13 -1.95 -1.58
C ALA A 91 -5.23 -1.41 -0.65
N LEU A 92 -5.13 -0.15 -0.24
CA LEU A 92 -6.16 0.53 0.55
C LEU A 92 -7.50 0.62 -0.19
N ALA A 93 -7.50 1.01 -1.47
CA ALA A 93 -8.73 1.13 -2.26
C ALA A 93 -9.53 -0.18 -2.35
N LYS A 94 -8.87 -1.34 -2.19
CA LYS A 94 -9.52 -2.67 -2.21
C LYS A 94 -10.18 -3.06 -0.89
N ILE A 95 -9.74 -2.48 0.23
CA ILE A 95 -10.16 -2.91 1.57
C ILE A 95 -11.02 -1.89 2.32
N VAL A 96 -10.97 -0.61 1.90
CA VAL A 96 -11.74 0.46 2.56
C VAL A 96 -13.24 0.23 2.36
N PRO A 97 -14.03 0.09 3.44
CA PRO A 97 -15.49 0.01 3.33
C PRO A 97 -16.08 1.31 2.77
N ALA A 98 -17.20 1.21 2.05
CA ALA A 98 -17.77 2.32 1.24
C ALA A 98 -18.06 3.61 2.03
N GLU A 99 -18.44 3.50 3.31
CA GLU A 99 -18.81 4.65 4.16
C GLU A 99 -17.77 4.96 5.24
N THR A 100 -16.56 4.39 5.12
CA THR A 100 -15.52 4.53 6.15
C THR A 100 -14.70 5.80 5.93
N VAL A 101 -14.49 6.54 7.02
CA VAL A 101 -13.59 7.69 7.05
C VAL A 101 -12.17 7.23 7.33
N TYR A 102 -11.25 7.62 6.47
CA TYR A 102 -9.82 7.36 6.65
C TYR A 102 -8.97 8.52 6.15
N GLY A 103 -7.73 8.54 6.59
CA GLY A 103 -6.73 9.49 6.10
C GLY A 103 -5.45 8.82 5.64
N TYR A 104 -4.70 9.51 4.79
CA TYR A 104 -3.34 9.17 4.38
C TYR A 104 -2.49 10.42 4.41
N ILE A 105 -1.43 10.39 5.21
CA ILE A 105 -0.49 11.50 5.41
C ILE A 105 0.94 10.98 5.34
N LEU A 106 1.85 11.79 4.80
CA LEU A 106 3.27 11.45 4.73
C LEU A 106 4.02 11.91 5.99
N LYS A 107 4.99 11.10 6.46
CA LYS A 107 5.79 11.33 7.68
C LYS A 107 6.64 12.61 7.64
N ASN A 108 6.92 13.16 6.46
CA ASN A 108 7.69 14.39 6.29
C ASN A 108 6.83 15.68 6.35
N ASN A 109 5.58 15.59 6.78
CA ASN A 109 4.74 16.75 7.08
C ASN A 109 5.07 17.33 8.45
N SER A 110 4.70 18.61 8.66
CA SER A 110 4.85 19.27 9.96
C SER A 110 3.79 18.79 10.97
N VAL A 111 4.02 19.10 12.24
CA VAL A 111 3.07 18.80 13.34
C VAL A 111 1.69 19.42 13.06
N GLU A 112 1.64 20.65 12.56
CA GLU A 112 0.38 21.35 12.27
C GLU A 112 -0.44 20.64 11.18
N VAL A 113 0.22 20.00 10.21
CA VAL A 113 -0.46 19.22 9.17
C VAL A 113 -0.95 17.89 9.74
N LEU A 114 -0.17 17.24 10.61
CA LEU A 114 -0.58 16.05 11.34
C LEU A 114 -1.81 16.33 12.19
N GLU A 115 -1.81 17.40 12.99
CA GLU A 115 -2.95 17.81 13.82
C GLU A 115 -4.22 18.07 12.99
N LYS A 116 -4.09 18.75 11.85
CA LYS A 116 -5.22 18.98 10.93
C LYS A 116 -5.78 17.67 10.38
N ALA A 117 -4.91 16.74 9.98
CA ALA A 117 -5.33 15.43 9.48
C ALA A 117 -6.03 14.60 10.57
N VAL A 118 -5.50 14.63 11.79
CA VAL A 118 -6.08 13.98 12.98
C VAL A 118 -7.48 14.55 13.28
N ASN A 119 -7.63 15.86 13.30
CA ASN A 119 -8.91 16.52 13.56
C ASN A 119 -9.93 16.18 12.44
N ALA A 120 -9.53 16.29 11.19
CA ALA A 120 -10.40 15.98 10.05
C ALA A 120 -10.93 14.53 10.11
N VAL A 121 -10.04 13.55 10.31
CA VAL A 121 -10.40 12.13 10.29
C VAL A 121 -11.18 11.71 11.53
N PHE A 122 -10.70 12.09 12.70
CA PHE A 122 -11.23 11.56 13.94
C PHE A 122 -12.36 12.39 14.55
N GLU A 123 -12.33 13.72 14.42
CA GLU A 123 -13.35 14.60 15.00
C GLU A 123 -14.42 15.00 13.97
N GLU A 124 -14.00 15.43 12.77
CA GLU A 124 -14.88 16.01 11.77
C GLU A 124 -15.49 14.96 10.82
N CYS A 125 -15.08 13.68 10.93
CA CYS A 125 -15.53 12.59 10.04
C CYS A 125 -15.25 12.88 8.56
N GLN A 126 -14.10 13.50 8.25
CA GLN A 126 -13.69 13.85 6.90
C GLN A 126 -12.47 13.04 6.47
N CYS A 127 -12.47 12.56 5.24
CA CYS A 127 -11.30 11.91 4.67
C CYS A 127 -10.18 12.93 4.45
N TRP A 128 -8.95 12.56 4.85
CA TRP A 128 -7.77 13.39 4.63
C TRP A 128 -6.77 12.67 3.73
N ILE A 129 -6.49 13.22 2.54
CA ILE A 129 -5.47 12.67 1.64
C ILE A 129 -4.40 13.72 1.39
N ASP A 130 -3.15 13.38 1.69
CA ASP A 130 -1.99 14.25 1.42
C ASP A 130 -1.99 14.70 -0.05
N PRO A 131 -1.76 15.99 -0.32
CA PRO A 131 -1.73 16.52 -1.69
C PRO A 131 -0.78 15.78 -2.62
N ARG A 132 0.32 15.19 -2.12
CA ARG A 132 1.28 14.41 -2.90
C ARG A 132 0.75 13.02 -3.26
N VAL A 133 -0.13 12.46 -2.44
CA VAL A 133 -0.77 11.14 -2.67
C VAL A 133 -1.99 11.26 -3.60
N ARG A 134 -2.67 12.39 -3.64
CA ARG A 134 -3.86 12.61 -4.50
C ARG A 134 -3.65 12.27 -5.98
N PRO A 135 -2.53 12.68 -6.63
CA PRO A 135 -2.29 12.31 -8.03
C PRO A 135 -2.13 10.79 -8.21
N VAL A 136 -1.54 10.11 -7.23
CA VAL A 136 -1.37 8.65 -7.22
C VAL A 136 -2.73 7.97 -7.11
N GLN A 137 -3.57 8.41 -6.17
CA GLN A 137 -4.93 7.92 -6.00
C GLN A 137 -5.79 8.15 -7.27
N ALA A 138 -5.70 9.33 -7.88
CA ALA A 138 -6.41 9.65 -9.12
C ALA A 138 -5.98 8.74 -10.30
N ARG A 139 -4.71 8.36 -10.38
CA ARG A 139 -4.20 7.39 -11.38
C ARG A 139 -4.72 5.98 -11.11
N ALA A 140 -4.72 5.55 -9.85
CA ALA A 140 -5.24 4.25 -9.44
C ALA A 140 -6.72 4.05 -9.79
N HIS A 141 -7.51 5.13 -9.81
CA HIS A 141 -8.94 5.10 -10.15
C HIS A 141 -9.26 5.32 -11.64
N LYS A 142 -8.32 5.81 -12.46
CA LYS A 142 -8.57 6.07 -13.89
C LYS A 142 -8.35 4.82 -14.74
N HIS A 143 -9.42 4.18 -15.19
CA HIS A 143 -9.40 2.93 -15.97
C HIS A 143 -8.70 2.98 -17.35
N THR A 144 -8.43 4.15 -17.93
CA THR A 144 -8.00 4.28 -19.34
C THR A 144 -6.47 4.42 -19.53
N SER A 145 -5.72 4.80 -18.51
CA SER A 145 -4.24 4.89 -18.56
C SER A 145 -3.55 4.21 -17.39
N SER A 146 -4.30 3.66 -16.45
CA SER A 146 -3.77 2.97 -15.28
C SER A 146 -3.49 1.50 -15.55
N ILE A 147 -2.51 0.98 -14.85
CA ILE A 147 -2.23 -0.46 -14.81
C ILE A 147 -3.43 -1.14 -14.13
N SER A 148 -4.06 -2.12 -14.78
CA SER A 148 -5.15 -2.91 -14.19
C SER A 148 -4.64 -3.82 -13.07
N ASP A 149 -5.54 -4.33 -12.20
CA ASP A 149 -5.12 -5.20 -11.10
C ASP A 149 -4.37 -6.43 -11.57
N ILE A 150 -4.87 -7.10 -12.61
CA ILE A 150 -4.17 -8.27 -13.16
C ILE A 150 -2.83 -7.93 -13.83
N GLU A 151 -2.70 -6.74 -14.45
CA GLU A 151 -1.41 -6.26 -14.96
C GLU A 151 -0.46 -5.95 -13.81
N PHE A 152 -0.99 -5.46 -12.68
CA PHE A 152 -0.20 -5.19 -11.48
C PHE A 152 0.32 -6.48 -10.84
N GLU A 153 -0.50 -7.52 -10.74
CA GLU A 153 -0.08 -8.85 -10.28
C GLU A 153 0.98 -9.46 -11.20
N VAL A 154 0.79 -9.33 -12.52
CA VAL A 154 1.80 -9.75 -13.52
C VAL A 154 3.10 -8.95 -13.38
N LEU A 155 3.04 -7.66 -13.03
CA LEU A 155 4.22 -6.83 -12.78
C LEU A 155 5.00 -7.30 -11.53
N ILE A 156 4.31 -7.67 -10.46
CA ILE A 156 4.94 -8.24 -9.26
C ILE A 156 5.67 -9.53 -9.61
N ASP A 157 5.02 -10.46 -10.31
CA ASP A 157 5.62 -11.72 -10.71
C ASP A 157 6.80 -11.52 -11.68
N LEU A 158 6.70 -10.53 -12.58
CA LEU A 158 7.81 -10.11 -13.42
C LEU A 158 9.00 -9.64 -12.59
N ALA A 159 8.76 -8.83 -11.55
CA ALA A 159 9.78 -8.30 -10.66
C ALA A 159 10.42 -9.41 -9.79
N LEU A 160 9.66 -10.44 -9.45
CA LEU A 160 10.14 -11.66 -8.78
C LEU A 160 10.88 -12.62 -9.72
N GLY A 161 10.97 -12.31 -11.02
CA GLY A 161 11.74 -13.07 -12.00
C GLY A 161 11.02 -14.27 -12.61
N LEU A 162 9.70 -14.38 -12.49
CA LEU A 162 8.95 -15.49 -13.09
C LEU A 162 8.98 -15.42 -14.61
N THR A 163 8.95 -16.61 -15.23
CA THR A 163 8.76 -16.77 -16.68
C THR A 163 7.29 -16.56 -17.07
N ASP A 164 7.03 -16.22 -18.33
CA ASP A 164 5.65 -16.08 -18.85
C ASP A 164 4.78 -17.32 -18.59
N SER A 165 5.38 -18.51 -18.61
CA SER A 165 4.68 -19.77 -18.35
C SER A 165 4.31 -19.90 -16.87
N ALA A 166 5.23 -19.55 -15.95
CA ALA A 166 4.97 -19.60 -14.52
C ALA A 166 3.93 -18.54 -14.09
N ILE A 167 3.98 -17.34 -14.68
CA ILE A 167 2.95 -16.30 -14.47
C ILE A 167 1.59 -16.79 -14.98
N ALA A 168 1.54 -17.42 -16.16
CA ALA A 168 0.31 -17.96 -16.73
C ALA A 168 -0.33 -19.01 -15.81
N GLU A 169 0.47 -19.92 -15.26
CA GLU A 169 0.04 -20.95 -14.33
C GLU A 169 -0.48 -20.36 -13.01
N ARG A 170 0.26 -19.42 -12.41
CA ARG A 170 -0.08 -18.80 -11.12
C ARG A 170 -1.40 -18.04 -11.17
N HIS A 171 -1.69 -17.37 -12.29
CA HIS A 171 -2.89 -16.54 -12.46
C HIS A 171 -3.99 -17.18 -13.30
N TYR A 172 -3.88 -18.47 -13.62
CA TYR A 172 -4.84 -19.19 -14.47
C TYR A 172 -5.08 -18.51 -15.83
N LEU A 173 -4.00 -17.99 -16.43
CA LEU A 173 -3.99 -17.32 -17.73
C LEU A 173 -3.40 -18.20 -18.83
N SER A 174 -3.72 -17.89 -20.08
CA SER A 174 -2.94 -18.42 -21.20
C SER A 174 -1.60 -17.67 -21.31
N ARG A 175 -0.55 -18.34 -21.81
CA ARG A 175 0.75 -17.70 -22.06
C ARG A 175 0.62 -16.46 -22.97
N ARG A 176 -0.25 -16.53 -23.99
CA ARG A 176 -0.57 -15.40 -24.87
C ARG A 176 -1.25 -14.26 -24.09
N GLY A 177 -2.13 -14.61 -23.14
CA GLY A 177 -2.77 -13.65 -22.24
C GLY A 177 -1.75 -12.90 -21.38
N VAL A 178 -0.73 -13.57 -20.86
CA VAL A 178 0.38 -12.94 -20.12
C VAL A 178 1.20 -12.02 -21.03
N GLN A 179 1.57 -12.47 -22.23
CA GLN A 179 2.33 -11.66 -23.20
C GLN A 179 1.59 -10.36 -23.58
N ASN A 180 0.29 -10.43 -23.80
CA ASN A 180 -0.52 -9.25 -24.08
C ASN A 180 -0.52 -8.25 -22.91
N ARG A 181 -0.59 -8.74 -21.65
CA ARG A 181 -0.52 -7.90 -20.45
C ARG A 181 0.86 -7.28 -20.27
N LEU A 182 1.91 -8.05 -20.49
CA LEU A 182 3.28 -7.53 -20.47
C LEU A 182 3.51 -6.44 -21.52
N GLN A 183 3.01 -6.62 -22.74
CA GLN A 183 3.07 -5.57 -23.76
C GLN A 183 2.32 -4.31 -23.35
N SER A 184 1.12 -4.47 -22.81
CA SER A 184 0.33 -3.33 -22.27
C SER A 184 1.08 -2.63 -21.14
N LEU A 185 1.67 -3.38 -20.20
CA LEU A 185 2.50 -2.85 -19.11
C LEU A 185 3.70 -2.05 -19.65
N TYR A 186 4.43 -2.60 -20.64
CA TYR A 186 5.58 -1.93 -21.22
C TYR A 186 5.19 -0.59 -21.86
N MET A 187 4.06 -0.51 -22.53
CA MET A 187 3.54 0.75 -23.09
C MET A 187 3.16 1.73 -21.96
N LYS A 188 2.40 1.30 -20.96
CA LYS A 188 1.95 2.13 -19.84
C LYS A 188 3.10 2.64 -18.99
N LEU A 189 4.14 1.84 -18.82
CA LEU A 189 5.38 2.21 -18.12
C LEU A 189 6.34 3.02 -19.01
N GLY A 190 6.12 3.10 -20.32
CA GLY A 190 7.07 3.71 -21.23
C GLY A 190 8.39 2.92 -21.36
N ALA A 191 8.33 1.62 -21.13
CA ALA A 191 9.48 0.74 -21.26
C ALA A 191 9.80 0.44 -22.75
N ASN A 192 8.77 0.44 -23.61
CA ASN A 192 8.89 0.42 -25.07
C ASN A 192 9.02 1.86 -25.56
N ALA A 193 10.19 2.42 -25.59
CA ALA A 193 10.35 3.78 -26.01
C ALA A 193 10.53 3.90 -27.52
N GLU A 194 9.45 3.93 -28.24
CA GLU A 194 9.40 4.63 -29.52
C GLU A 194 9.42 6.12 -29.21
N GLY A 195 10.58 6.77 -29.37
CA GLY A 195 10.72 8.22 -29.24
C GLY A 195 11.67 8.77 -28.16
N HIS A 196 12.23 7.95 -27.29
CA HIS A 196 13.32 8.38 -26.39
C HIS A 196 14.69 7.96 -26.94
N THR A 197 15.64 8.90 -26.96
CA THR A 197 17.03 8.80 -27.41
C THR A 197 17.87 7.66 -26.78
N LEU A 198 17.26 6.83 -25.91
CA LEU A 198 17.89 5.75 -25.16
C LEU A 198 17.40 4.35 -25.55
N CYS A 199 16.51 4.20 -26.55
CA CYS A 199 16.00 2.88 -26.93
C CYS A 199 16.60 2.37 -28.25
N ASP A 200 17.80 1.88 -28.11
CA ASP A 200 18.35 0.87 -28.99
C ASP A 200 17.83 -0.50 -28.50
N SER A 201 16.84 -1.08 -29.19
CA SER A 201 16.17 -2.33 -28.81
C SER A 201 17.13 -3.51 -28.66
N GLU A 202 18.34 -3.40 -29.22
CA GLU A 202 19.41 -4.38 -29.09
C GLU A 202 20.19 -4.26 -27.76
N ARG A 203 20.12 -3.12 -27.09
CA ARG A 203 20.91 -2.83 -25.89
C ARG A 203 20.10 -2.81 -24.59
N ILE A 204 18.78 -2.77 -24.66
CA ILE A 204 17.91 -2.64 -23.47
C ILE A 204 16.97 -3.82 -23.35
N ASN A 205 17.06 -4.53 -22.22
CA ASN A 205 16.08 -5.55 -21.86
C ASN A 205 14.80 -4.87 -21.37
N VAL A 206 13.73 -4.91 -22.17
CA VAL A 206 12.45 -4.25 -21.89
C VAL A 206 11.82 -4.76 -20.59
N ARG A 207 11.96 -6.06 -20.27
CA ARG A 207 11.46 -6.64 -19.00
C ARG A 207 12.13 -5.97 -17.80
N MET A 208 13.46 -5.91 -17.80
CA MET A 208 14.23 -5.27 -16.73
C MET A 208 13.96 -3.77 -16.67
N ARG A 209 13.81 -3.12 -17.82
CA ARG A 209 13.45 -1.70 -17.89
C ARG A 209 12.09 -1.43 -17.26
N ALA A 210 11.09 -2.27 -17.50
CA ALA A 210 9.76 -2.15 -16.91
C ALA A 210 9.81 -2.25 -15.38
N VAL A 211 10.56 -3.22 -14.84
CA VAL A 211 10.77 -3.37 -13.40
C VAL A 211 11.46 -2.14 -12.80
N ALA A 212 12.54 -1.65 -13.43
CA ALA A 212 13.25 -0.46 -12.97
C ALA A 212 12.34 0.78 -12.94
N LEU A 213 11.53 0.98 -13.99
CA LEU A 213 10.56 2.09 -14.04
C LEU A 213 9.44 1.93 -13.02
N ALA A 214 9.00 0.72 -12.74
CA ALA A 214 8.00 0.44 -11.71
C ALA A 214 8.53 0.78 -10.30
N LEU A 215 9.78 0.39 -9.98
CA LEU A 215 10.45 0.77 -8.74
C LEU A 215 10.64 2.29 -8.62
N GLN A 216 11.12 2.95 -9.69
CA GLN A 216 11.31 4.41 -9.71
C GLN A 216 10.01 5.21 -9.50
N ARG A 217 8.86 4.64 -9.89
CA ARG A 217 7.54 5.28 -9.76
C ARG A 217 6.80 4.88 -8.50
N GLY A 218 7.41 4.07 -7.61
CA GLY A 218 6.75 3.56 -6.41
C GLY A 218 5.54 2.67 -6.71
N LEU A 219 5.46 2.05 -7.89
CA LEU A 219 4.43 1.06 -8.21
C LEU A 219 4.65 -0.24 -7.44
N ILE A 220 5.90 -0.59 -7.22
CA ILE A 220 6.39 -1.71 -6.41
C ILE A 220 7.56 -1.23 -5.56
N ASN A 221 7.80 -1.86 -4.43
CA ASN A 221 8.97 -1.59 -3.60
C ASN A 221 9.61 -2.88 -3.06
N ALA A 222 10.83 -2.77 -2.54
CA ALA A 222 11.61 -3.93 -2.11
C ALA A 222 10.98 -4.67 -0.92
N PHE A 223 10.33 -3.96 -0.02
CA PHE A 223 9.70 -4.54 1.18
C PHE A 223 8.53 -5.45 0.80
N GLU A 224 7.64 -4.98 -0.06
CA GLU A 224 6.49 -5.79 -0.50
C GLU A 224 6.93 -6.94 -1.44
N LEU A 225 7.96 -6.72 -2.27
CA LEU A 225 8.52 -7.81 -3.08
C LEU A 225 9.08 -8.93 -2.20
N GLN A 226 9.73 -8.60 -1.08
CA GLN A 226 10.22 -9.60 -0.13
C GLN A 226 9.07 -10.40 0.51
N LYS A 227 7.95 -9.76 0.80
CA LYS A 227 6.72 -10.41 1.30
C LYS A 227 6.13 -11.33 0.24
N GLU A 228 6.02 -10.86 -1.01
CA GLU A 228 5.50 -11.64 -2.14
C GLU A 228 6.41 -12.82 -2.50
N GLU A 229 7.72 -12.73 -2.26
CA GLU A 229 8.66 -13.83 -2.43
C GLU A 229 8.34 -15.02 -1.50
N ALA A 230 7.86 -14.75 -0.27
CA ALA A 230 7.39 -15.80 0.63
C ALA A 230 6.12 -16.49 0.09
N ASN A 231 5.18 -15.73 -0.48
CA ASN A 231 3.98 -16.26 -1.12
C ASN A 231 4.35 -17.10 -2.36
N LEU A 232 5.31 -16.64 -3.15
CA LEU A 232 5.84 -17.37 -4.30
C LEU A 232 6.48 -18.70 -3.87
N ALA A 233 7.28 -18.70 -2.80
CA ALA A 233 7.90 -19.92 -2.29
C ALA A 233 6.86 -20.96 -1.84
N ALA A 234 5.76 -20.52 -1.22
CA ALA A 234 4.64 -21.38 -0.84
C ALA A 234 3.94 -21.96 -2.08
N TRP A 235 3.69 -21.14 -3.09
CA TRP A 235 3.08 -21.59 -4.35
C TRP A 235 3.97 -22.60 -5.08
N ILE A 236 5.27 -22.36 -5.21
CA ILE A 236 6.21 -23.32 -5.85
C ILE A 236 6.22 -24.68 -5.12
N LYS A 237 6.12 -24.68 -3.77
CA LYS A 237 6.03 -25.92 -3.00
C LYS A 237 4.73 -26.69 -3.27
N SER A 238 3.61 -26.00 -3.42
CA SER A 238 2.32 -26.63 -3.72
C SER A 238 2.32 -27.30 -5.11
N GLN A 239 2.98 -26.68 -6.10
CA GLN A 239 3.09 -27.24 -7.45
C GLN A 239 3.96 -28.52 -7.53
N LYS A 240 4.93 -28.68 -6.61
CA LYS A 240 5.77 -29.90 -6.56
C LYS A 240 5.10 -31.07 -5.83
N ALA A 241 3.98 -30.84 -5.17
CA ALA A 241 3.24 -31.85 -4.43
C ALA A 241 2.13 -32.52 -5.28
N HIS A 242 1.94 -32.06 -6.51
CA HIS A 242 1.05 -32.60 -7.53
C HIS A 242 1.85 -33.12 -8.72
#